data_4b8a8b240f1d4e3035a9d8be75e5561e
#
_entry.id   4b8a8b240f1d4e3035a9d8be75e5561e
#
_cell.length_a   1.000
_cell.length_b   1.000
_cell.length_c   1.000
_cell.angle_alpha   90.00
_cell.angle_beta   90.00
_cell.angle_gamma   90.00
#
_symmetry.space_group_name_H-M   'P 1'
#
loop_
_entity.id
_entity.type
_entity.pdbx_description
1 polymer ?
#
loop_
_entity_poly.entity_id
_entity_poly.type
_entity_poly.pdbx_seq_one_letter_code
_entity_poly.pdbx_strand_id
1 'polypeptide(L)'
;QKKKHSHEDIGKEIILKTKIGDLISKNGYDKRFITKVAFGDSKLQFLNEIISGALSADIMDYLLRDGYFTGAEHAKIDHNRLTHSLDVYKNKLALDKSALVNFETMMTSRYQMFKAVYFHKTVRAGEVMLLESMDLAEEELNLTSMNLDDYLKLSDEVILSKLLNLPEHNSKLKTAKKIATDYQNRNLFKSVFELTLTKSTITKKRMRDIREELSKSSKVDINEIFVDSSNTSSIPLSPSKKESKSIILLEVDNNKTKAKEIQISDIQLVSAMSGFMKILRVYTPAKNRKKVEIAAKSILGDLK
;
A
#
# COMPACT_ATOMS: atom_id res chain seq x y z
N GLN A 1 9.17 12.51 22.36
CA GLN A 1 8.58 11.73 21.26
C GLN A 1 8.39 12.67 20.07
N LYS A 2 9.18 12.51 18.99
CA LYS A 2 8.94 13.22 17.73
C LYS A 2 7.57 12.79 17.19
N LYS A 3 6.70 13.76 16.91
CA LYS A 3 5.39 13.51 16.29
C LYS A 3 5.65 12.84 14.94
N LYS A 4 5.19 11.60 14.75
CA LYS A 4 5.20 10.97 13.43
C LYS A 4 4.18 11.70 12.58
N HIS A 5 4.64 12.45 11.58
CA HIS A 5 3.76 12.99 10.55
C HIS A 5 3.34 11.86 9.62
N SER A 6 2.03 11.75 9.40
CA SER A 6 1.52 10.88 8.34
C SER A 6 1.71 11.57 6.97
N HIS A 7 1.66 10.80 5.88
CA HIS A 7 1.64 11.39 4.54
C HIS A 7 0.45 12.33 4.34
N GLU A 8 -0.68 12.08 5.01
CA GLU A 8 -1.85 12.98 5.01
C GLU A 8 -1.53 14.30 5.72
N ASP A 9 -0.80 14.29 6.85
CA ASP A 9 -0.41 15.52 7.54
C ASP A 9 0.52 16.37 6.67
N ILE A 10 1.47 15.74 5.99
CA ILE A 10 2.36 16.39 5.03
C ILE A 10 1.56 16.97 3.86
N GLY A 11 0.64 16.20 3.28
CA GLY A 11 -0.23 16.66 2.21
C GLY A 11 -1.09 17.87 2.59
N LYS A 12 -1.64 17.89 3.83
CA LYS A 12 -2.37 19.05 4.37
C LYS A 12 -1.46 20.28 4.48
N GLU A 13 -0.23 20.10 4.94
CA GLU A 13 0.74 21.21 5.01
C GLU A 13 1.11 21.73 3.64
N ILE A 14 1.29 20.88 2.63
CA ILE A 14 1.55 21.28 1.25
C ILE A 14 0.43 22.19 0.74
N ILE A 15 -0.84 21.77 0.86
CA ILE A 15 -1.97 22.59 0.37
C ILE A 15 -2.11 23.89 1.18
N LEU A 16 -1.88 23.87 2.49
CA LEU A 16 -2.15 25.04 3.33
C LEU A 16 -1.01 26.06 3.35
N LYS A 17 0.26 25.62 3.22
CA LYS A 17 1.44 26.43 3.53
C LYS A 17 2.38 26.69 2.34
N THR A 18 2.14 26.08 1.18
CA THR A 18 3.03 26.25 0.02
C THR A 18 2.38 27.05 -1.11
N LYS A 19 3.15 27.30 -2.18
CA LYS A 19 2.68 27.96 -3.42
C LYS A 19 1.44 27.29 -4.04
N ILE A 20 1.22 25.99 -3.78
CA ILE A 20 0.03 25.26 -4.24
C ILE A 20 -1.22 25.88 -3.62
N GLY A 21 -1.21 26.12 -2.31
CA GLY A 21 -2.31 26.79 -1.62
C GLY A 21 -2.55 28.21 -2.07
N ASP A 22 -1.49 28.93 -2.42
CA ASP A 22 -1.60 30.29 -2.94
C ASP A 22 -2.24 30.29 -4.34
N LEU A 23 -1.88 29.34 -5.21
CA LEU A 23 -2.49 29.16 -6.52
C LEU A 23 -3.98 28.81 -6.41
N ILE A 24 -4.35 27.89 -5.48
CA ILE A 24 -5.75 27.55 -5.21
C ILE A 24 -6.54 28.80 -4.82
N SER A 25 -6.02 29.59 -3.87
CA SER A 25 -6.67 30.82 -3.39
C SER A 25 -6.75 31.90 -4.49
N LYS A 26 -5.69 32.05 -5.31
CA LYS A 26 -5.66 33.00 -6.44
C LYS A 26 -6.74 32.69 -7.49
N ASN A 27 -7.10 31.42 -7.65
CA ASN A 27 -8.16 30.98 -8.57
C ASN A 27 -9.57 30.99 -7.92
N GLY A 28 -9.74 31.62 -6.75
CA GLY A 28 -11.03 31.81 -6.11
C GLY A 28 -11.53 30.62 -5.28
N TYR A 29 -10.69 29.61 -5.03
CA TYR A 29 -11.07 28.45 -4.23
C TYR A 29 -10.59 28.57 -2.78
N ASP A 30 -11.39 28.08 -1.84
CA ASP A 30 -10.99 27.98 -0.42
C ASP A 30 -10.05 26.79 -0.23
N LYS A 31 -8.76 27.08 -0.01
CA LYS A 31 -7.75 26.06 0.23
C LYS A 31 -8.03 25.19 1.47
N ARG A 32 -8.73 25.70 2.48
CA ARG A 32 -9.13 24.94 3.66
C ARG A 32 -10.23 23.94 3.33
N PHE A 33 -11.19 24.33 2.50
CA PHE A 33 -12.23 23.42 2.02
C PHE A 33 -11.63 22.33 1.14
N ILE A 34 -10.78 22.69 0.18
CA ILE A 34 -10.06 21.73 -0.67
C ILE A 34 -9.26 20.73 0.17
N THR A 35 -8.53 21.21 1.20
CA THR A 35 -7.79 20.33 2.11
C THR A 35 -8.71 19.33 2.82
N LYS A 36 -9.87 19.77 3.32
CA LYS A 36 -10.82 18.87 3.98
C LYS A 36 -11.35 17.80 3.03
N VAL A 37 -11.67 18.17 1.80
CA VAL A 37 -12.13 17.21 0.78
C VAL A 37 -11.02 16.22 0.43
N ALA A 38 -9.82 16.71 0.11
CA ALA A 38 -8.70 15.88 -0.30
C ALA A 38 -8.28 14.82 0.73
N PHE A 39 -8.54 15.08 2.02
CA PHE A 39 -8.17 14.15 3.09
C PHE A 39 -9.38 13.53 3.82
N GLY A 40 -10.56 13.58 3.23
CA GLY A 40 -11.75 12.91 3.74
C GLY A 40 -12.31 13.48 5.04
N ASP A 41 -12.09 14.79 5.31
CA ASP A 41 -12.54 15.49 6.52
C ASP A 41 -13.67 16.50 6.21
N SER A 42 -14.29 16.45 5.02
CA SER A 42 -15.40 17.33 4.63
C SER A 42 -16.71 16.94 5.32
N LYS A 43 -17.57 17.93 5.55
CA LYS A 43 -18.96 17.72 6.00
C LYS A 43 -19.83 17.08 4.90
N LEU A 44 -19.43 17.21 3.63
CA LEU A 44 -20.06 16.56 2.49
C LEU A 44 -19.49 15.15 2.35
N GLN A 45 -20.17 14.17 2.94
CA GLN A 45 -19.63 12.81 3.06
C GLN A 45 -19.41 12.15 1.71
N PHE A 46 -20.28 12.39 0.73
CA PHE A 46 -20.11 11.85 -0.62
C PHE A 46 -18.80 12.29 -1.27
N LEU A 47 -18.31 13.52 -1.00
CA LEU A 47 -17.00 13.97 -1.49
C LEU A 47 -15.85 13.18 -0.85
N ASN A 48 -15.95 12.89 0.44
CA ASN A 48 -14.96 12.05 1.11
C ASN A 48 -14.93 10.64 0.51
N GLU A 49 -16.11 10.09 0.18
CA GLU A 49 -16.25 8.76 -0.39
C GLU A 49 -15.75 8.67 -1.83
N ILE A 50 -15.89 9.76 -2.63
CA ILE A 50 -15.28 9.86 -3.98
C ILE A 50 -13.75 9.80 -3.90
N ILE A 51 -13.15 10.38 -2.86
CA ILE A 51 -11.68 10.40 -2.71
C ILE A 51 -11.16 9.10 -2.09
N SER A 52 -11.81 8.61 -1.02
CA SER A 52 -11.26 7.52 -0.20
C SER A 52 -12.26 6.41 0.14
N GLY A 53 -13.42 6.35 -0.52
CA GLY A 53 -14.42 5.30 -0.33
C GLY A 53 -14.14 4.02 -1.12
N ALA A 54 -15.01 3.04 -0.95
CA ALA A 54 -14.94 1.78 -1.71
C ALA A 54 -15.16 1.95 -3.22
N LEU A 55 -15.86 3.03 -3.60
CA LEU A 55 -16.12 3.45 -4.99
C LEU A 55 -15.26 4.67 -5.35
N SER A 56 -14.07 4.82 -4.75
CA SER A 56 -13.25 6.01 -4.97
C SER A 56 -12.66 6.06 -6.38
N ALA A 57 -12.52 7.29 -6.86
CA ALA A 57 -11.85 7.58 -8.13
C ALA A 57 -10.40 7.06 -8.14
N ASP A 58 -9.71 7.10 -6.99
CA ASP A 58 -8.36 6.59 -6.82
C ASP A 58 -8.28 5.09 -7.14
N ILE A 59 -9.20 4.27 -6.59
CA ILE A 59 -9.23 2.83 -6.87
C ILE A 59 -9.47 2.56 -8.35
N MET A 60 -10.39 3.28 -8.97
CA MET A 60 -10.69 3.11 -10.40
C MET A 60 -9.49 3.51 -11.26
N ASP A 61 -8.79 4.58 -10.93
CA ASP A 61 -7.61 5.05 -11.66
C ASP A 61 -6.46 4.06 -11.55
N TYR A 62 -6.00 3.76 -10.32
CA TYR A 62 -4.77 2.99 -10.19
C TYR A 62 -4.93 1.54 -10.67
N LEU A 63 -6.09 0.92 -10.52
CA LEU A 63 -6.31 -0.43 -11.04
C LEU A 63 -6.12 -0.48 -12.56
N LEU A 64 -6.71 0.45 -13.29
CA LEU A 64 -6.58 0.51 -14.76
C LEU A 64 -5.17 0.87 -15.19
N ARG A 65 -4.57 1.88 -14.57
CA ARG A 65 -3.24 2.37 -14.88
C ARG A 65 -2.18 1.32 -14.57
N ASP A 66 -2.22 0.72 -13.40
CA ASP A 66 -1.26 -0.31 -13.01
C ASP A 66 -1.44 -1.58 -13.84
N GLY A 67 -2.68 -1.97 -14.18
CA GLY A 67 -2.96 -3.06 -15.10
C GLY A 67 -2.32 -2.82 -16.47
N TYR A 68 -2.46 -1.61 -17.01
CA TYR A 68 -1.86 -1.23 -18.28
C TYR A 68 -0.32 -1.31 -18.25
N PHE A 69 0.31 -0.68 -17.27
CA PHE A 69 1.77 -0.62 -17.21
C PHE A 69 2.44 -1.94 -16.79
N THR A 70 1.75 -2.79 -16.04
CA THR A 70 2.28 -4.11 -15.64
C THR A 70 1.96 -5.22 -16.64
N GLY A 71 1.03 -4.98 -17.57
CA GLY A 71 0.51 -6.00 -18.47
C GLY A 71 -0.37 -7.03 -17.76
N ALA A 72 -0.86 -6.73 -16.55
CA ALA A 72 -1.73 -7.62 -15.80
C ALA A 72 -3.17 -7.54 -16.33
N GLU A 73 -3.67 -8.60 -16.97
CA GLU A 73 -5.01 -8.61 -17.55
C GLU A 73 -6.15 -8.62 -16.53
N HIS A 74 -5.83 -8.74 -15.25
CA HIS A 74 -6.82 -8.83 -14.15
C HIS A 74 -7.49 -7.49 -13.82
N ALA A 75 -6.98 -6.37 -14.32
CA ALA A 75 -7.46 -5.02 -13.99
C ALA A 75 -8.50 -4.49 -14.99
N LYS A 76 -9.31 -5.35 -15.56
CA LYS A 76 -10.40 -4.97 -16.48
C LYS A 76 -11.64 -4.58 -15.67
N ILE A 77 -11.89 -3.29 -15.54
CA ILE A 77 -13.10 -2.75 -14.88
C ILE A 77 -13.85 -1.84 -15.84
N ASP A 78 -15.17 -1.89 -15.81
CA ASP A 78 -16.03 -0.95 -16.54
C ASP A 78 -16.24 0.31 -15.69
N HIS A 79 -15.23 1.18 -15.66
CA HIS A 79 -15.26 2.43 -14.91
C HIS A 79 -16.33 3.40 -15.43
N ASN A 80 -16.63 3.37 -16.74
CA ASN A 80 -17.67 4.20 -17.32
C ASN A 80 -19.06 3.81 -16.75
N ARG A 81 -19.37 2.52 -16.74
CA ARG A 81 -20.63 2.03 -16.16
C ARG A 81 -20.73 2.38 -14.69
N LEU A 82 -19.64 2.19 -13.92
CA LEU A 82 -19.60 2.56 -12.50
C LEU A 82 -19.86 4.04 -12.30
N THR A 83 -19.11 4.93 -12.98
CA THR A 83 -19.24 6.39 -12.80
C THR A 83 -20.62 6.92 -13.22
N HIS A 84 -21.21 6.40 -14.31
CA HIS A 84 -22.56 6.79 -14.73
C HIS A 84 -23.67 6.25 -13.83
N SER A 85 -23.36 5.27 -12.98
CA SER A 85 -24.30 4.67 -12.03
C SER A 85 -24.16 5.23 -10.61
N LEU A 86 -23.27 6.22 -10.40
CA LEU A 86 -23.13 6.90 -9.11
C LEU A 86 -24.17 8.00 -8.98
N ASP A 87 -24.68 8.14 -7.77
CA ASP A 87 -25.58 9.23 -7.35
C ASP A 87 -25.29 9.63 -5.91
N VAL A 88 -25.97 10.66 -5.43
CA VAL A 88 -25.85 11.13 -4.03
C VAL A 88 -27.18 10.93 -3.32
N TYR A 89 -27.19 10.16 -2.27
CA TYR A 89 -28.35 9.93 -1.42
C TYR A 89 -28.08 10.31 0.03
N LYS A 90 -28.82 11.27 0.57
CA LYS A 90 -28.65 11.75 1.96
C LYS A 90 -27.20 12.05 2.34
N ASN A 91 -26.50 12.79 1.47
CA ASN A 91 -25.11 13.21 1.65
C ASN A 91 -24.08 12.04 1.63
N LYS A 92 -24.44 10.88 1.16
CA LYS A 92 -23.55 9.72 0.92
C LYS A 92 -23.52 9.37 -0.55
N LEU A 93 -22.39 8.78 -0.99
CA LEU A 93 -22.29 8.24 -2.35
C LEU A 93 -23.15 6.97 -2.46
N ALA A 94 -23.92 6.87 -3.52
CA ALA A 94 -24.80 5.76 -3.78
C ALA A 94 -24.53 5.18 -5.18
N LEU A 95 -24.82 3.90 -5.35
CA LEU A 95 -24.68 3.17 -6.61
C LEU A 95 -26.03 2.65 -7.05
N ASP A 96 -26.38 2.82 -8.32
CA ASP A 96 -27.52 2.13 -8.91
C ASP A 96 -27.35 0.61 -8.75
N LYS A 97 -28.39 -0.06 -8.28
CA LYS A 97 -28.39 -1.51 -8.01
C LYS A 97 -28.02 -2.33 -9.26
N SER A 98 -28.37 -1.85 -10.44
CA SER A 98 -28.04 -2.53 -11.71
C SER A 98 -26.52 -2.59 -11.97
N ALA A 99 -25.72 -1.72 -11.34
CA ALA A 99 -24.27 -1.70 -11.46
C ALA A 99 -23.55 -2.48 -10.34
N LEU A 100 -24.28 -3.20 -9.47
CA LEU A 100 -23.66 -3.98 -8.40
C LEU A 100 -22.65 -5.00 -8.93
N VAL A 101 -22.94 -5.67 -10.05
CA VAL A 101 -22.03 -6.63 -10.69
C VAL A 101 -20.72 -5.96 -11.15
N ASN A 102 -20.79 -4.70 -11.60
CA ASN A 102 -19.57 -3.94 -11.98
C ASN A 102 -18.73 -3.59 -10.75
N PHE A 103 -19.37 -3.29 -9.61
CA PHE A 103 -18.68 -3.10 -8.33
C PHE A 103 -18.01 -4.39 -7.86
N GLU A 104 -18.68 -5.53 -7.91
CA GLU A 104 -18.10 -6.84 -7.59
C GLU A 104 -16.91 -7.17 -8.48
N THR A 105 -17.01 -6.86 -9.78
CA THR A 105 -15.90 -7.02 -10.73
C THR A 105 -14.69 -6.14 -10.35
N MET A 106 -14.93 -4.88 -9.97
CA MET A 106 -13.88 -3.99 -9.50
C MET A 106 -13.21 -4.52 -8.24
N MET A 107 -13.96 -5.04 -7.26
CA MET A 107 -13.40 -5.64 -6.05
C MET A 107 -12.58 -6.90 -6.37
N THR A 108 -13.05 -7.72 -7.30
CA THR A 108 -12.33 -8.91 -7.79
C THR A 108 -11.02 -8.52 -8.47
N SER A 109 -11.07 -7.52 -9.36
CA SER A 109 -9.89 -6.98 -10.04
C SER A 109 -8.86 -6.46 -9.03
N ARG A 110 -9.29 -5.71 -8.02
CA ARG A 110 -8.44 -5.24 -6.94
C ARG A 110 -7.77 -6.41 -6.20
N TYR A 111 -8.55 -7.41 -5.79
CA TYR A 111 -8.02 -8.60 -5.13
C TYR A 111 -6.94 -9.30 -5.96
N GLN A 112 -7.21 -9.49 -7.25
CA GLN A 112 -6.28 -10.15 -8.15
C GLN A 112 -5.01 -9.32 -8.38
N MET A 113 -5.13 -7.99 -8.54
CA MET A 113 -3.98 -7.09 -8.66
C MET A 113 -3.10 -7.09 -7.42
N PHE A 114 -3.68 -7.11 -6.22
CA PHE A 114 -2.91 -7.26 -4.99
C PHE A 114 -2.11 -8.55 -4.98
N LYS A 115 -2.71 -9.66 -5.40
CA LYS A 115 -2.07 -10.98 -5.42
C LYS A 115 -0.99 -11.10 -6.52
N ALA A 116 -1.31 -10.64 -7.73
CA ALA A 116 -0.46 -10.84 -8.90
C ALA A 116 0.65 -9.78 -9.04
N VAL A 117 0.43 -8.55 -8.56
CA VAL A 117 1.33 -7.41 -8.75
C VAL A 117 1.89 -6.93 -7.42
N TYR A 118 1.07 -6.33 -6.55
CA TYR A 118 1.58 -5.62 -5.37
C TYR A 118 2.23 -6.55 -4.34
N PHE A 119 1.71 -7.78 -4.17
CA PHE A 119 2.31 -8.79 -3.29
C PHE A 119 3.16 -9.83 -4.03
N HIS A 120 3.46 -9.59 -5.31
CA HIS A 120 4.38 -10.49 -6.01
C HIS A 120 5.74 -10.50 -5.33
N LYS A 121 6.30 -11.69 -5.13
CA LYS A 121 7.58 -11.88 -4.39
C LYS A 121 8.74 -11.03 -4.92
N THR A 122 8.78 -10.76 -6.22
CA THR A 122 9.84 -9.94 -6.84
C THR A 122 9.63 -8.44 -6.57
N VAL A 123 8.39 -7.95 -6.61
CA VAL A 123 8.05 -6.56 -6.26
C VAL A 123 8.39 -6.31 -4.79
N ARG A 124 7.95 -7.22 -3.91
CA ARG A 124 8.28 -7.15 -2.47
C ARG A 124 9.77 -7.24 -2.19
N ALA A 125 10.54 -8.02 -2.97
CA ALA A 125 12.00 -8.07 -2.84
C ALA A 125 12.62 -6.69 -3.09
N GLY A 126 12.20 -5.98 -4.15
CA GLY A 126 12.67 -4.64 -4.45
C GLY A 126 12.32 -3.65 -3.34
N GLU A 127 11.09 -3.70 -2.83
CA GLU A 127 10.63 -2.84 -1.73
C GLU A 127 11.44 -3.10 -0.45
N VAL A 128 11.66 -4.37 -0.08
CA VAL A 128 12.48 -4.75 1.09
C VAL A 128 13.91 -4.23 0.94
N MET A 129 14.51 -4.32 -0.26
CA MET A 129 15.85 -3.82 -0.51
C MET A 129 15.94 -2.29 -0.32
N LEU A 130 14.98 -1.55 -0.84
CA LEU A 130 14.95 -0.09 -0.68
C LEU A 130 14.73 0.32 0.77
N LEU A 131 13.77 -0.30 1.46
CA LEU A 131 13.48 -0.01 2.87
C LEU A 131 14.68 -0.32 3.78
N GLU A 132 15.34 -1.47 3.62
CA GLU A 132 16.55 -1.83 4.39
C GLU A 132 17.71 -0.87 4.09
N SER A 133 17.89 -0.48 2.82
CA SER A 133 18.93 0.46 2.44
C SER A 133 18.70 1.84 3.06
N MET A 134 17.46 2.34 3.06
CA MET A 134 17.09 3.60 3.71
C MET A 134 17.22 3.54 5.23
N ASP A 135 16.80 2.44 5.87
CA ASP A 135 16.87 2.26 7.33
C ASP A 135 18.34 2.24 7.82
N LEU A 136 19.21 1.52 7.11
CA LEU A 136 20.63 1.47 7.39
C LEU A 136 21.32 2.83 7.19
N ALA A 137 20.83 3.66 6.29
CA ALA A 137 21.36 4.97 5.95
C ALA A 137 20.62 6.14 6.64
N GLU A 138 19.66 5.87 7.54
CA GLU A 138 18.82 6.92 8.15
C GLU A 138 19.63 8.01 8.85
N GLU A 139 20.74 7.67 9.53
CA GLU A 139 21.62 8.64 10.19
C GLU A 139 22.23 9.65 9.20
N GLU A 140 22.50 9.22 7.96
CA GLU A 140 23.05 10.06 6.89
C GLU A 140 21.96 10.79 6.10
N LEU A 141 20.84 10.09 5.81
CA LEU A 141 19.76 10.62 4.99
C LEU A 141 18.81 11.53 5.76
N ASN A 142 18.66 11.29 7.08
CA ASN A 142 17.80 12.04 8.00
C ASN A 142 16.32 12.14 7.55
N LEU A 143 15.81 11.09 6.91
CA LEU A 143 14.48 11.08 6.30
C LEU A 143 13.35 11.27 7.32
N THR A 144 13.48 10.68 8.51
CA THR A 144 12.45 10.71 9.56
C THR A 144 12.36 12.03 10.31
N SER A 145 13.36 12.91 10.19
CA SER A 145 13.43 14.22 10.87
C SER A 145 13.53 15.41 9.92
N MET A 146 13.35 15.16 8.61
CA MET A 146 13.40 16.17 7.57
C MET A 146 12.27 17.19 7.72
N ASN A 147 12.54 18.46 7.43
CA ASN A 147 11.51 19.49 7.34
C ASN A 147 10.75 19.39 6.01
N LEU A 148 9.63 20.12 5.90
CA LEU A 148 8.76 20.07 4.73
C LEU A 148 9.49 20.52 3.45
N ASP A 149 10.28 21.59 3.50
CA ASP A 149 10.96 22.14 2.32
C ASP A 149 11.97 21.17 1.73
N ASP A 150 12.69 20.44 2.58
CA ASP A 150 13.63 19.42 2.15
C ASP A 150 12.91 18.15 1.68
N TYR A 151 11.81 17.79 2.34
CA TYR A 151 10.97 16.67 1.90
C TYR A 151 10.40 16.90 0.48
N LEU A 152 9.97 18.12 0.16
CA LEU A 152 9.45 18.47 -1.17
C LEU A 152 10.48 18.40 -2.31
N LYS A 153 11.79 18.35 -1.98
CA LYS A 153 12.86 18.17 -2.95
C LYS A 153 13.17 16.70 -3.24
N LEU A 154 12.55 15.78 -2.49
CA LEU A 154 12.78 14.34 -2.68
C LEU A 154 11.94 13.84 -3.84
N SER A 155 12.58 13.07 -4.71
CA SER A 155 11.96 12.17 -5.67
C SER A 155 12.59 10.79 -5.54
N ASP A 156 12.04 9.79 -6.21
CA ASP A 156 12.60 8.44 -6.21
C ASP A 156 14.06 8.45 -6.69
N GLU A 157 14.35 9.24 -7.74
CA GLU A 157 15.70 9.38 -8.31
C GLU A 157 16.66 10.05 -7.31
N VAL A 158 16.19 11.06 -6.57
CA VAL A 158 17.01 11.76 -5.56
C VAL A 158 17.37 10.81 -4.43
N ILE A 159 16.41 10.04 -3.91
CA ILE A 159 16.64 9.05 -2.86
C ILE A 159 17.61 7.97 -3.35
N LEU A 160 17.36 7.40 -4.53
CA LEU A 160 18.22 6.36 -5.09
C LEU A 160 19.63 6.89 -5.35
N SER A 161 19.78 8.10 -5.90
CA SER A 161 21.08 8.75 -6.09
C SER A 161 21.83 8.93 -4.77
N LYS A 162 21.15 9.39 -3.72
CA LYS A 162 21.77 9.51 -2.37
C LYS A 162 22.24 8.15 -1.85
N LEU A 163 21.42 7.09 -1.98
CA LEU A 163 21.78 5.74 -1.55
C LEU A 163 22.99 5.17 -2.31
N LEU A 164 23.08 5.42 -3.60
CA LEU A 164 24.19 4.97 -4.45
C LEU A 164 25.51 5.72 -4.18
N ASN A 165 25.42 6.95 -3.66
CA ASN A 165 26.56 7.79 -3.36
C ASN A 165 26.89 7.86 -1.85
N LEU A 166 26.35 6.94 -1.03
CA LEU A 166 26.66 6.88 0.39
C LEU A 166 28.18 6.73 0.62
N PRO A 167 28.73 7.42 1.64
CA PRO A 167 30.11 7.20 2.08
C PRO A 167 30.27 5.80 2.69
N GLU A 168 31.45 5.23 2.60
CA GLU A 168 31.72 3.85 3.05
C GLU A 168 32.54 3.79 4.35
N HIS A 169 32.45 4.83 5.19
CA HIS A 169 33.25 4.94 6.41
C HIS A 169 32.81 3.97 7.54
N ASN A 170 31.62 3.37 7.43
CA ASN A 170 31.18 2.34 8.36
C ASN A 170 30.48 1.18 7.64
N SER A 171 30.34 0.05 8.35
CA SER A 171 29.77 -1.18 7.79
C SER A 171 28.29 -1.05 7.41
N LYS A 172 27.50 -0.25 8.14
CA LYS A 172 26.08 -0.04 7.83
C LYS A 172 25.90 0.67 6.50
N LEU A 173 26.60 1.80 6.29
CA LEU A 173 26.52 2.57 5.05
C LEU A 173 27.08 1.79 3.86
N LYS A 174 28.14 1.02 4.05
CA LYS A 174 28.66 0.12 3.02
C LYS A 174 27.61 -0.94 2.61
N THR A 175 26.89 -1.52 3.58
CA THR A 175 25.82 -2.47 3.34
C THR A 175 24.63 -1.79 2.64
N ALA A 176 24.20 -0.60 3.10
CA ALA A 176 23.13 0.17 2.49
C ALA A 176 23.41 0.47 1.01
N LYS A 177 24.60 1.01 0.71
CA LYS A 177 25.06 1.31 -0.65
C LYS A 177 25.07 0.06 -1.52
N LYS A 178 25.58 -1.07 -0.99
CA LYS A 178 25.58 -2.34 -1.72
C LYS A 178 24.18 -2.81 -2.07
N ILE A 179 23.24 -2.76 -1.12
CA ILE A 179 21.83 -3.15 -1.36
C ILE A 179 21.21 -2.25 -2.44
N ALA A 180 21.42 -0.92 -2.37
CA ALA A 180 20.94 0.02 -3.37
C ALA A 180 21.55 -0.25 -4.77
N THR A 181 22.85 -0.55 -4.83
CA THR A 181 23.54 -0.92 -6.08
C THR A 181 22.98 -2.23 -6.67
N ASP A 182 22.76 -3.24 -5.83
CA ASP A 182 22.15 -4.49 -6.24
C ASP A 182 20.71 -4.28 -6.76
N TYR A 183 19.93 -3.40 -6.10
CA TYR A 183 18.61 -2.99 -6.57
C TYR A 183 18.67 -2.33 -7.95
N GLN A 184 19.53 -1.32 -8.11
CA GLN A 184 19.72 -0.60 -9.39
C GLN A 184 20.11 -1.54 -10.52
N ASN A 185 20.97 -2.52 -10.25
CA ASN A 185 21.42 -3.51 -11.22
C ASN A 185 20.47 -4.70 -11.39
N ARG A 186 19.28 -4.65 -10.78
CA ARG A 186 18.29 -5.73 -10.77
C ARG A 186 18.79 -7.07 -10.22
N ASN A 187 19.80 -7.06 -9.35
CA ASN A 187 20.26 -8.20 -8.58
C ASN A 187 19.40 -8.41 -7.33
N LEU A 188 18.09 -8.57 -7.54
CA LEU A 188 17.11 -8.62 -6.48
C LEU A 188 17.28 -9.85 -5.58
N PHE A 189 17.00 -9.65 -4.29
CA PHE A 189 16.93 -10.71 -3.29
C PHE A 189 15.99 -11.82 -3.75
N LYS A 190 16.31 -13.05 -3.37
CA LYS A 190 15.50 -14.24 -3.68
C LYS A 190 14.59 -14.57 -2.51
N SER A 191 13.31 -14.72 -2.78
CA SER A 191 12.38 -15.31 -1.83
C SER A 191 12.71 -16.78 -1.69
N VAL A 192 13.03 -17.20 -0.48
CA VAL A 192 13.43 -18.58 -0.15
C VAL A 192 12.39 -19.32 0.68
N PHE A 193 11.48 -18.58 1.29
CA PHE A 193 10.36 -19.12 2.06
C PHE A 193 9.17 -18.18 1.96
N GLU A 194 7.97 -18.76 1.87
CA GLU A 194 6.71 -18.03 1.88
C GLU A 194 5.68 -18.81 2.70
N LEU A 195 4.99 -18.13 3.59
CA LEU A 195 3.90 -18.67 4.40
C LEU A 195 2.74 -17.68 4.44
N THR A 196 1.55 -18.15 4.07
CA THR A 196 0.31 -17.38 4.24
C THR A 196 -0.21 -17.61 5.67
N LEU A 197 -0.36 -16.53 6.42
CA LEU A 197 -0.81 -16.56 7.81
C LEU A 197 -2.33 -16.35 7.87
N THR A 198 -3.04 -17.28 8.50
CA THR A 198 -4.50 -17.23 8.59
C THR A 198 -5.02 -16.42 9.78
N LYS A 199 -4.37 -16.43 10.92
CA LYS A 199 -4.90 -15.87 12.18
C LYS A 199 -4.02 -14.87 12.91
N SER A 200 -2.70 -14.85 12.71
CA SER A 200 -1.77 -14.03 13.49
C SER A 200 -1.08 -12.93 12.68
N THR A 201 -0.83 -11.79 13.31
CA THR A 201 0.13 -10.80 12.82
C THR A 201 1.48 -11.08 13.45
N ILE A 202 2.53 -11.11 12.64
CA ILE A 202 3.89 -11.24 13.16
C ILE A 202 4.38 -9.86 13.60
N THR A 203 4.76 -9.75 14.87
CA THR A 203 5.29 -8.51 15.42
C THR A 203 6.70 -8.22 14.89
N LYS A 204 7.11 -6.94 14.90
CA LYS A 204 8.48 -6.56 14.55
C LYS A 204 9.53 -7.27 15.41
N LYS A 205 9.22 -7.54 16.68
CA LYS A 205 10.10 -8.32 17.57
C LYS A 205 10.24 -9.75 17.03
N ARG A 206 9.13 -10.44 16.75
CA ARG A 206 9.18 -11.82 16.22
C ARG A 206 9.91 -11.91 14.87
N MET A 207 9.77 -10.92 14.00
CA MET A 207 10.55 -10.88 12.74
C MET A 207 12.06 -10.79 13.00
N ARG A 208 12.49 -10.04 14.00
CA ARG A 208 13.91 -9.97 14.39
C ARG A 208 14.38 -11.30 14.96
N ASP A 209 13.60 -11.90 15.86
CA ASP A 209 13.92 -13.22 16.46
C ASP A 209 14.09 -14.28 15.35
N ILE A 210 13.17 -14.31 14.38
CA ILE A 210 13.25 -15.22 13.21
C ILE A 210 14.53 -14.94 12.40
N ARG A 211 14.87 -13.67 12.16
CA ARG A 211 16.09 -13.29 11.43
C ARG A 211 17.35 -13.80 12.13
N GLU A 212 17.42 -13.71 13.46
CA GLU A 212 18.53 -14.23 14.27
C GLU A 212 18.57 -15.77 14.25
N GLU A 213 17.43 -16.45 14.42
CA GLU A 213 17.32 -17.91 14.36
C GLU A 213 17.82 -18.43 13.01
N LEU A 214 17.40 -17.79 11.91
CA LEU A 214 17.82 -18.12 10.55
C LEU A 214 19.32 -17.91 10.34
N SER A 215 19.87 -16.81 10.84
CA SER A 215 21.32 -16.53 10.74
C SER A 215 22.14 -17.61 11.44
N LYS A 216 21.76 -17.97 12.66
CA LYS A 216 22.46 -19.03 13.44
C LYS A 216 22.39 -20.39 12.75
N SER A 217 21.20 -20.78 12.27
CA SER A 217 20.97 -22.08 11.64
C SER A 217 21.65 -22.20 10.27
N SER A 218 21.55 -21.18 9.43
CA SER A 218 22.11 -21.19 8.08
C SER A 218 23.60 -20.85 8.02
N LYS A 219 24.19 -20.33 9.10
CA LYS A 219 25.55 -19.76 9.16
C LYS A 219 25.76 -18.66 8.10
N VAL A 220 24.70 -17.88 7.83
CA VAL A 220 24.73 -16.71 6.94
C VAL A 220 24.67 -15.45 7.79
N ASP A 221 25.41 -14.40 7.36
CA ASP A 221 25.39 -13.11 8.03
C ASP A 221 23.94 -12.57 8.16
N ILE A 222 23.58 -12.12 9.34
CA ILE A 222 22.25 -11.57 9.64
C ILE A 222 21.89 -10.41 8.70
N ASN A 223 22.88 -9.65 8.24
CA ASN A 223 22.70 -8.55 7.28
C ASN A 223 22.41 -9.02 5.84
N GLU A 224 22.45 -10.32 5.59
CA GLU A 224 22.08 -10.94 4.30
C GLU A 224 20.79 -11.78 4.40
N ILE A 225 20.05 -11.69 5.51
CA ILE A 225 18.75 -12.36 5.72
C ILE A 225 17.70 -11.29 6.03
N PHE A 226 16.60 -11.30 5.32
CA PHE A 226 15.52 -10.34 5.48
C PHE A 226 14.20 -11.06 5.68
N VAL A 227 13.44 -10.63 6.66
CA VAL A 227 12.12 -11.18 6.99
C VAL A 227 11.08 -10.10 6.75
N ASP A 228 10.19 -10.35 5.81
CA ASP A 228 9.12 -9.45 5.44
C ASP A 228 7.77 -10.03 5.84
N SER A 229 6.91 -9.20 6.40
CA SER A 229 5.52 -9.56 6.69
C SER A 229 4.59 -8.52 6.09
N SER A 230 3.96 -8.89 4.98
CA SER A 230 2.89 -8.09 4.39
C SER A 230 1.60 -8.30 5.18
N ASN A 231 0.99 -7.24 5.64
CA ASN A 231 -0.30 -7.29 6.34
C ASN A 231 -1.19 -6.17 5.79
N THR A 232 -1.87 -6.45 4.70
CA THR A 232 -2.77 -5.50 4.06
C THR A 232 -4.09 -6.18 3.75
N SER A 233 -5.18 -5.45 3.92
CA SER A 233 -6.50 -5.89 3.46
C SER A 233 -6.52 -5.96 1.94
N SER A 234 -6.89 -7.09 1.40
CA SER A 234 -7.04 -7.29 -0.06
C SER A 234 -8.22 -6.53 -0.65
N ILE A 235 -9.12 -6.10 0.19
CA ILE A 235 -10.33 -5.34 -0.17
C ILE A 235 -10.39 -4.13 0.76
N PRO A 236 -11.01 -2.99 0.35
CA PRO A 236 -11.14 -1.79 1.18
C PRO A 236 -12.11 -1.98 2.36
N LEU A 237 -12.02 -3.13 3.02
CA LEU A 237 -12.61 -3.42 4.32
C LEU A 237 -11.61 -3.12 5.44
N SER A 238 -10.59 -2.34 5.10
CA SER A 238 -9.53 -1.95 6.03
C SER A 238 -10.11 -1.28 7.27
N PRO A 239 -9.56 -1.56 8.45
CA PRO A 239 -9.97 -0.92 9.70
C PRO A 239 -9.55 0.55 9.80
N SER A 240 -9.17 1.21 8.69
CA SER A 240 -8.98 2.65 8.74
C SER A 240 -10.32 3.30 9.10
N LYS A 241 -10.31 4.17 10.10
CA LYS A 241 -11.53 4.82 10.65
C LYS A 241 -12.29 5.67 9.61
N LYS A 242 -11.74 5.85 8.42
CA LYS A 242 -12.23 6.76 7.38
C LYS A 242 -12.91 6.09 6.20
N GLU A 243 -12.70 4.78 5.97
CA GLU A 243 -13.31 4.08 4.84
C GLU A 243 -14.73 3.62 5.17
N SER A 244 -15.68 3.96 4.31
CA SER A 244 -17.05 3.45 4.39
C SER A 244 -17.04 1.93 4.23
N LYS A 245 -17.58 1.24 5.23
CA LYS A 245 -17.75 -0.22 5.19
C LYS A 245 -19.06 -0.64 4.52
N SER A 246 -19.85 0.32 4.12
CA SER A 246 -21.15 0.14 3.48
C SER A 246 -21.24 0.94 2.19
N ILE A 247 -22.09 0.49 1.28
CA ILE A 247 -22.51 1.22 0.09
C ILE A 247 -24.02 1.36 0.12
N ILE A 248 -24.53 2.45 -0.45
CA ILE A 248 -25.97 2.63 -0.64
C ILE A 248 -26.30 2.17 -2.05
N LEU A 249 -27.23 1.20 -2.16
CA LEU A 249 -27.79 0.78 -3.43
C LEU A 249 -29.13 1.51 -3.65
N LEU A 250 -29.26 2.10 -4.85
CA LEU A 250 -30.49 2.72 -5.30
C LEU A 250 -31.22 1.80 -6.28
N GLU A 251 -32.51 1.66 -6.09
CA GLU A 251 -33.42 0.94 -6.99
C GLU A 251 -34.60 1.86 -7.29
N VAL A 252 -34.85 2.10 -8.57
CA VAL A 252 -36.00 2.88 -9.01
C VAL A 252 -37.11 1.92 -9.40
N ASP A 253 -38.23 1.95 -8.67
CA ASP A 253 -39.40 1.15 -8.90
C ASP A 253 -40.65 2.04 -8.95
N ASN A 254 -41.36 2.05 -10.08
CA ASN A 254 -42.60 2.85 -10.28
C ASN A 254 -42.44 4.32 -9.87
N ASN A 255 -41.39 5.00 -10.33
CA ASN A 255 -41.03 6.38 -9.99
C ASN A 255 -40.75 6.64 -8.49
N LYS A 256 -40.53 5.59 -7.70
CA LYS A 256 -40.05 5.71 -6.30
C LYS A 256 -38.64 5.18 -6.18
N THR A 257 -37.75 6.01 -5.68
CA THR A 257 -36.38 5.61 -5.36
C THR A 257 -36.38 4.89 -4.01
N LYS A 258 -36.03 3.62 -4.03
CA LYS A 258 -35.75 2.82 -2.83
C LYS A 258 -34.24 2.83 -2.61
N ALA A 259 -33.80 3.17 -1.41
CA ALA A 259 -32.40 3.13 -1.03
C ALA A 259 -32.17 2.04 0.02
N LYS A 260 -31.20 1.18 -0.20
CA LYS A 260 -30.77 0.14 0.75
C LYS A 260 -29.31 0.28 1.05
N GLU A 261 -28.96 0.52 2.29
CA GLU A 261 -27.56 0.44 2.75
C GLU A 261 -27.19 -1.02 3.00
N ILE A 262 -26.11 -1.49 2.37
CA ILE A 262 -25.56 -2.83 2.54
C ILE A 262 -24.12 -2.74 3.01
N GLN A 263 -23.72 -3.65 3.90
CA GLN A 263 -22.31 -3.79 4.24
C GLN A 263 -21.58 -4.44 3.06
N ILE A 264 -20.40 -3.94 2.74
CA ILE A 264 -19.60 -4.50 1.64
C ILE A 264 -19.24 -5.96 1.94
N SER A 265 -19.04 -6.29 3.23
CA SER A 265 -18.83 -7.67 3.70
C SER A 265 -20.00 -8.61 3.45
N ASP A 266 -21.23 -8.09 3.26
CA ASP A 266 -22.44 -8.91 3.04
C ASP A 266 -22.63 -9.26 1.56
N ILE A 267 -21.87 -8.63 0.66
CA ILE A 267 -21.82 -9.00 -0.76
C ILE A 267 -21.08 -10.33 -0.85
N GLN A 268 -21.77 -11.39 -1.29
CA GLN A 268 -21.28 -12.77 -1.26
C GLN A 268 -19.89 -12.94 -1.87
N LEU A 269 -19.66 -12.40 -3.06
CA LEU A 269 -18.38 -12.47 -3.76
C LEU A 269 -17.27 -11.74 -2.98
N VAL A 270 -17.58 -10.55 -2.46
CA VAL A 270 -16.66 -9.75 -1.65
C VAL A 270 -16.34 -10.46 -0.33
N SER A 271 -17.35 -11.03 0.32
CA SER A 271 -17.19 -11.83 1.54
C SER A 271 -16.26 -13.03 1.34
N ALA A 272 -16.42 -13.75 0.24
CA ALA A 272 -15.55 -14.90 -0.08
C ALA A 272 -14.08 -14.51 -0.31
N MET A 273 -13.84 -13.30 -0.81
CA MET A 273 -12.50 -12.76 -1.04
C MET A 273 -11.98 -11.95 0.15
N SER A 274 -12.86 -11.59 1.10
CA SER A 274 -12.49 -10.75 2.22
C SER A 274 -11.57 -11.51 3.17
N GLY A 275 -10.46 -10.89 3.47
CA GLY A 275 -9.46 -11.43 4.35
C GLY A 275 -8.23 -10.55 4.35
N PHE A 276 -7.33 -10.84 5.27
CA PHE A 276 -6.02 -10.23 5.24
C PHE A 276 -5.09 -11.13 4.45
N MET A 277 -4.49 -10.60 3.39
CA MET A 277 -3.32 -11.24 2.79
C MET A 277 -2.13 -11.01 3.71
N LYS A 278 -2.00 -11.89 4.68
CA LYS A 278 -0.86 -11.91 5.60
C LYS A 278 0.15 -12.91 5.07
N ILE A 279 1.21 -12.40 4.49
CA ILE A 279 2.24 -13.23 3.91
C ILE A 279 3.55 -12.95 4.64
N LEU A 280 4.13 -14.00 5.22
CA LEU A 280 5.49 -13.97 5.74
C LEU A 280 6.44 -14.46 4.65
N ARG A 281 7.49 -13.71 4.37
CA ARG A 281 8.54 -14.10 3.44
C ARG A 281 9.92 -13.96 4.04
N VAL A 282 10.81 -14.85 3.62
CA VAL A 282 12.24 -14.76 3.90
C VAL A 282 12.97 -14.50 2.58
N TYR A 283 13.83 -13.48 2.59
CA TYR A 283 14.64 -13.08 1.45
C TYR A 283 16.13 -13.15 1.79
N THR A 284 16.94 -13.40 0.77
CA THR A 284 18.41 -13.40 0.87
C THR A 284 19.04 -13.17 -0.51
N PRO A 285 20.29 -12.68 -0.60
CA PRO A 285 21.04 -12.68 -1.86
C PRO A 285 21.13 -14.09 -2.48
N ALA A 286 21.20 -14.14 -3.81
CA ALA A 286 21.17 -15.41 -4.56
C ALA A 286 22.23 -16.44 -4.11
N LYS A 287 23.43 -15.97 -3.72
CA LYS A 287 24.53 -16.83 -3.22
C LYS A 287 24.19 -17.65 -1.99
N ASN A 288 23.27 -17.16 -1.14
CA ASN A 288 22.88 -17.81 0.12
C ASN A 288 21.59 -18.61 0.01
N ARG A 289 20.95 -18.63 -1.17
CA ARG A 289 19.59 -19.15 -1.38
C ARG A 289 19.39 -20.54 -0.74
N LYS A 290 20.23 -21.51 -1.09
CA LYS A 290 20.06 -22.92 -0.62
C LYS A 290 20.20 -23.03 0.92
N LYS A 291 21.18 -22.35 1.51
CA LYS A 291 21.45 -22.41 2.95
C LYS A 291 20.27 -21.85 3.76
N VAL A 292 19.80 -20.64 3.37
CA VAL A 292 18.70 -19.97 4.07
C VAL A 292 17.37 -20.67 3.82
N GLU A 293 17.14 -21.25 2.62
CA GLU A 293 15.93 -22.01 2.32
C GLU A 293 15.79 -23.25 3.24
N ILE A 294 16.87 -24.01 3.43
CA ILE A 294 16.88 -25.20 4.32
C ILE A 294 16.57 -24.76 5.76
N ALA A 295 17.26 -23.72 6.26
CA ALA A 295 17.02 -23.20 7.60
C ALA A 295 15.58 -22.68 7.78
N ALA A 296 15.05 -21.96 6.80
CA ALA A 296 13.69 -21.42 6.85
C ALA A 296 12.63 -22.53 6.86
N LYS A 297 12.79 -23.58 6.07
CA LYS A 297 11.89 -24.74 6.10
C LYS A 297 11.92 -25.47 7.46
N SER A 298 13.09 -25.59 8.06
CA SER A 298 13.25 -26.23 9.38
C SER A 298 12.63 -25.41 10.52
N ILE A 299 12.81 -24.08 10.50
CA ILE A 299 12.39 -23.19 11.62
C ILE A 299 10.93 -22.75 11.48
N LEU A 300 10.47 -22.51 10.24
CA LEU A 300 9.17 -21.90 9.97
C LEU A 300 8.14 -22.89 9.39
N GLY A 301 8.55 -24.09 9.03
CA GLY A 301 7.66 -25.09 8.42
C GLY A 301 6.47 -25.49 9.27
N ASP A 302 6.63 -25.47 10.59
CA ASP A 302 5.59 -25.85 11.56
C ASP A 302 4.68 -24.67 11.97
N LEU A 303 4.90 -23.48 11.45
CA LEU A 303 4.07 -22.27 11.73
C LEU A 303 2.74 -22.22 10.93
N LYS A 304 2.29 -23.35 10.38
CA LYS A 304 1.03 -23.42 9.59
C LYS A 304 -0.22 -23.24 10.42
#